data_36d28ee2ef26f7ff1d169ea7358d380f
#
_entry.id   36d28ee2ef26f7ff1d169ea7358d380f
#
_cell.length_a   1.000
_cell.length_b   1.000
_cell.length_c   1.000
_cell.angle_alpha   90.00
_cell.angle_beta   90.00
_cell.angle_gamma   90.00
#
_symmetry.space_group_name_H-M   'P 1'
#
loop_
_entity.id
_entity.type
_entity.pdbx_description
1 polymer ?
#
loop_
_entity_poly.entity_id
_entity_poly.type
_entity_poly.pdbx_seq_one_letter_code
_entity_poly.pdbx_strand_id
1 'polypeptide(L)'
;SMGDFYLGDYQKVLDICEQVIEVAPNDSSATLRAWSTIGDMYQDMGEYKKAYKAYDKALKINPDYVYVLNNYAYHLSTQGKKLKKAYAMSKKTIDAEPDNSTYLDTYAWILYLMGRPEEAKPFFKHAMLYGGKDSPVVLDHYAEVLFALKEYDMAFVYWNLAKQKNVDEVPD
;
A
#
# COMPACT_ATOMS: atom_id res chain seq x y z
N SER A 1 -26.24 8.24 9.23
CA SER A 1 -25.29 7.33 9.87
C SER A 1 -23.86 7.77 9.58
N MET A 2 -22.89 7.29 10.37
CA MET A 2 -21.47 7.60 10.16
C MET A 2 -21.00 7.22 8.75
N GLY A 3 -21.53 6.13 8.20
CA GLY A 3 -21.22 5.69 6.84
C GLY A 3 -21.66 6.67 5.76
N ASP A 4 -22.78 7.32 5.93
CA ASP A 4 -23.31 8.28 4.95
C ASP A 4 -22.45 9.56 4.90
N PHE A 5 -21.90 9.96 6.03
CA PHE A 5 -21.00 11.11 6.11
C PHE A 5 -19.72 10.86 5.31
N TYR A 6 -19.08 9.69 5.52
CA TYR A 6 -17.85 9.32 4.81
C TYR A 6 -18.08 9.16 3.30
N LEU A 7 -19.18 8.55 2.88
CA LEU A 7 -19.52 8.40 1.46
C LEU A 7 -19.70 9.75 0.77
N GLY A 8 -20.30 10.73 1.46
CA GLY A 8 -20.45 12.09 0.94
C GLY A 8 -19.09 12.78 0.71
N ASP A 9 -18.15 12.59 1.61
CA ASP A 9 -16.80 13.16 1.48
C ASP A 9 -16.01 12.52 0.34
N TYR A 10 -16.08 11.19 0.16
CA TYR A 10 -15.48 10.51 -0.97
C TYR A 10 -16.07 11.02 -2.30
N GLN A 11 -17.38 11.20 -2.38
CA GLN A 11 -18.02 11.67 -3.60
C GLN A 11 -17.55 13.09 -3.97
N LYS A 12 -17.42 13.98 -2.99
CA LYS A 12 -16.89 15.33 -3.23
C LYS A 12 -15.47 15.29 -3.81
N VAL A 13 -14.61 14.47 -3.27
CA VAL A 13 -13.23 14.31 -3.77
C VAL A 13 -13.23 13.76 -5.18
N LEU A 14 -14.06 12.74 -5.45
CA LEU A 14 -14.20 12.17 -6.79
C LEU A 14 -14.68 13.23 -7.79
N ASP A 15 -15.68 14.02 -7.44
CA ASP A 15 -16.21 15.08 -8.30
C ASP A 15 -15.16 16.14 -8.64
N ILE A 16 -14.36 16.55 -7.64
CA ILE A 16 -13.27 17.50 -7.84
C ILE A 16 -12.19 16.92 -8.77
N CYS A 17 -11.81 15.66 -8.57
CA CYS A 17 -10.84 15.01 -9.43
C CYS A 17 -11.32 14.88 -10.88
N GLU A 18 -12.59 14.54 -11.07
CA GLU A 18 -13.21 14.47 -12.40
C GLU A 18 -13.21 15.85 -13.08
N GLN A 19 -13.52 16.92 -12.32
CA GLN A 19 -13.44 18.30 -12.82
C GLN A 19 -12.02 18.67 -13.26
N VAL A 20 -11.00 18.29 -12.49
CA VAL A 20 -9.59 18.53 -12.85
C VAL A 20 -9.25 17.86 -14.19
N ILE A 21 -9.66 16.62 -14.37
CA ILE A 21 -9.41 15.86 -15.61
C ILE A 21 -10.14 16.51 -16.80
N GLU A 22 -11.35 17.00 -16.59
CA GLU A 22 -12.14 17.66 -17.63
C GLU A 22 -11.58 19.02 -18.02
N VAL A 23 -11.18 19.84 -17.04
CA VAL A 23 -10.73 21.22 -17.24
C VAL A 23 -9.28 21.28 -17.71
N ALA A 24 -8.43 20.38 -17.23
CA ALA A 24 -7.00 20.41 -17.52
C ALA A 24 -6.48 19.05 -18.05
N PRO A 25 -7.09 18.51 -19.13
CA PRO A 25 -6.74 17.16 -19.62
C PRO A 25 -5.29 17.03 -20.10
N ASN A 26 -4.66 18.15 -20.46
CA ASN A 26 -3.28 18.18 -20.97
C ASN A 26 -2.26 18.49 -19.88
N ASP A 27 -2.69 18.77 -18.66
CA ASP A 27 -1.80 18.95 -17.51
C ASP A 27 -1.49 17.56 -16.92
N SER A 28 -0.35 17.00 -17.31
CA SER A 28 0.06 15.65 -16.87
C SER A 28 0.21 15.55 -15.37
N SER A 29 0.72 16.58 -14.70
CA SER A 29 0.86 16.58 -13.24
C SER A 29 -0.49 16.56 -12.54
N ALA A 30 -1.42 17.41 -12.98
CA ALA A 30 -2.75 17.50 -12.39
C ALA A 30 -3.56 16.22 -12.64
N THR A 31 -3.55 15.71 -13.87
CA THR A 31 -4.31 14.48 -14.22
C THR A 31 -3.72 13.25 -13.55
N LEU A 32 -2.40 13.16 -13.40
CA LEU A 32 -1.76 12.06 -12.65
C LEU A 32 -2.22 12.04 -11.20
N ARG A 33 -2.22 13.20 -10.54
CA ARG A 33 -2.68 13.32 -9.14
C ARG A 33 -4.18 13.01 -9.01
N ALA A 34 -4.98 13.49 -9.96
CA ALA A 34 -6.42 13.23 -9.97
C ALA A 34 -6.72 11.74 -10.11
N TRP A 35 -6.11 11.04 -11.07
CA TRP A 35 -6.32 9.60 -11.24
C TRP A 35 -5.82 8.79 -10.04
N SER A 36 -4.70 9.20 -9.45
CA SER A 36 -4.16 8.56 -8.25
C SER A 36 -5.12 8.69 -7.08
N THR A 37 -5.68 9.87 -6.88
CA THR A 37 -6.65 10.15 -5.82
C THR A 37 -7.95 9.38 -6.05
N ILE A 38 -8.46 9.33 -7.28
CA ILE A 38 -9.63 8.53 -7.64
C ILE A 38 -9.42 7.07 -7.28
N GLY A 39 -8.26 6.52 -7.61
CA GLY A 39 -7.89 5.15 -7.26
C GLY A 39 -7.95 4.90 -5.76
N ASP A 40 -7.36 5.79 -4.97
CA ASP A 40 -7.36 5.68 -3.51
C ASP A 40 -8.78 5.78 -2.93
N MET A 41 -9.59 6.71 -3.43
CA MET A 41 -10.98 6.86 -2.97
C MET A 41 -11.80 5.60 -3.25
N TYR A 42 -11.74 5.06 -4.45
CA TYR A 42 -12.44 3.81 -4.77
C TYR A 42 -11.92 2.63 -3.96
N GLN A 43 -10.63 2.59 -3.67
CA GLN A 43 -10.05 1.57 -2.81
C GLN A 43 -10.66 1.63 -1.40
N ASP A 44 -10.72 2.83 -0.81
CA ASP A 44 -11.30 3.05 0.51
C ASP A 44 -12.79 2.73 0.55
N MET A 45 -13.49 2.90 -0.57
CA MET A 45 -14.91 2.55 -0.71
C MET A 45 -15.15 1.05 -0.96
N GLY A 46 -14.09 0.25 -1.16
CA GLY A 46 -14.21 -1.15 -1.51
C GLY A 46 -14.57 -1.42 -2.97
N GLU A 47 -14.52 -0.40 -3.82
CA GLU A 47 -14.79 -0.47 -5.25
C GLU A 47 -13.51 -0.80 -6.02
N TYR A 48 -13.00 -2.02 -5.83
CA TYR A 48 -11.66 -2.41 -6.26
C TYR A 48 -11.44 -2.33 -7.77
N LYS A 49 -12.41 -2.75 -8.57
CA LYS A 49 -12.30 -2.70 -10.04
C LYS A 49 -12.16 -1.26 -10.55
N LYS A 50 -12.92 -0.33 -9.97
CA LYS A 50 -12.84 1.09 -10.31
C LYS A 50 -11.51 1.69 -9.86
N ALA A 51 -11.01 1.28 -8.70
CA ALA A 51 -9.70 1.69 -8.20
C ALA A 51 -8.60 1.30 -9.18
N TYR A 52 -8.59 0.05 -9.64
CA TYR A 52 -7.56 -0.45 -10.55
C TYR A 52 -7.61 0.25 -11.91
N LYS A 53 -8.80 0.56 -12.43
CA LYS A 53 -8.93 1.36 -13.66
C LYS A 53 -8.31 2.74 -13.52
N ALA A 54 -8.53 3.39 -12.38
CA ALA A 54 -7.96 4.71 -12.09
C ALA A 54 -6.44 4.64 -11.97
N TYR A 55 -5.91 3.64 -11.27
CA TYR A 55 -4.46 3.41 -11.17
C TYR A 55 -3.84 3.12 -12.55
N ASP A 56 -4.51 2.35 -13.39
CA ASP A 56 -4.06 2.09 -14.76
C ASP A 56 -3.97 3.39 -15.58
N LYS A 57 -4.95 4.30 -15.40
CA LYS A 57 -4.92 5.63 -16.04
C LYS A 57 -3.72 6.45 -15.55
N ALA A 58 -3.47 6.45 -14.24
CA ALA A 58 -2.31 7.15 -13.67
C ALA A 58 -1.00 6.60 -14.23
N LEU A 59 -0.86 5.28 -14.33
CA LEU A 59 0.35 4.64 -14.83
C LEU A 59 0.55 4.79 -16.34
N LYS A 60 -0.51 5.10 -17.11
CA LYS A 60 -0.38 5.52 -18.50
C LYS A 60 0.30 6.89 -18.61
N ILE A 61 0.03 7.78 -17.68
CA ILE A 61 0.62 9.12 -17.66
C ILE A 61 2.09 9.03 -17.20
N ASN A 62 2.34 8.30 -16.11
CA ASN A 62 3.69 8.06 -15.60
C ASN A 62 3.83 6.61 -15.15
N PRO A 63 4.44 5.74 -15.98
CA PRO A 63 4.62 4.31 -15.66
C PRO A 63 5.51 4.04 -14.44
N ASP A 64 6.31 5.01 -14.02
CA ASP A 64 7.25 4.88 -12.92
C ASP A 64 6.82 5.68 -11.68
N TYR A 65 5.54 6.05 -11.61
CA TYR A 65 5.02 6.77 -10.44
C TYR A 65 4.92 5.84 -9.25
N VAL A 66 5.94 5.92 -8.38
CA VAL A 66 6.14 4.96 -7.28
C VAL A 66 4.97 4.91 -6.29
N TYR A 67 4.33 6.04 -6.01
CA TYR A 67 3.16 6.10 -5.13
C TYR A 67 2.04 5.17 -5.61
N VAL A 68 1.66 5.25 -6.88
CA VAL A 68 0.61 4.40 -7.45
C VAL A 68 1.10 2.96 -7.60
N LEU A 69 2.34 2.76 -8.03
CA LEU A 69 2.91 1.41 -8.13
C LEU A 69 2.81 0.67 -6.79
N ASN A 70 3.15 1.34 -5.69
CA ASN A 70 3.08 0.73 -4.36
C ASN A 70 1.63 0.46 -3.94
N ASN A 71 0.74 1.45 -4.05
CA ASN A 71 -0.65 1.30 -3.63
C ASN A 71 -1.37 0.21 -4.45
N TYR A 72 -1.18 0.21 -5.75
CA TYR A 72 -1.76 -0.79 -6.64
C TYR A 72 -1.25 -2.19 -6.31
N ALA A 73 0.06 -2.34 -6.17
CA ALA A 73 0.68 -3.63 -5.82
C ALA A 73 0.17 -4.13 -4.46
N TYR A 74 0.11 -3.27 -3.46
CA TYR A 74 -0.38 -3.62 -2.13
C TYR A 74 -1.82 -4.13 -2.18
N HIS A 75 -2.71 -3.38 -2.83
CA HIS A 75 -4.13 -3.73 -2.88
C HIS A 75 -4.40 -4.99 -3.72
N LEU A 76 -3.70 -5.20 -4.83
CA LEU A 76 -3.76 -6.47 -5.56
C LEU A 76 -3.35 -7.64 -4.66
N SER A 77 -2.27 -7.47 -3.90
CA SER A 77 -1.75 -8.51 -3.02
C SER A 77 -2.73 -8.86 -1.89
N THR A 78 -3.37 -7.86 -1.28
CA THR A 78 -4.37 -8.09 -0.22
C THR A 78 -5.59 -8.84 -0.74
N GLN A 79 -5.93 -8.70 -2.02
CA GLN A 79 -6.99 -9.45 -2.66
C GLN A 79 -6.54 -10.83 -3.15
N GLY A 80 -5.27 -11.18 -2.97
CA GLY A 80 -4.70 -12.44 -3.44
C GLY A 80 -4.68 -12.59 -4.95
N LYS A 81 -4.74 -11.47 -5.68
CA LYS A 81 -4.86 -11.46 -7.14
C LYS A 81 -3.60 -10.93 -7.80
N LYS A 82 -3.26 -11.51 -8.97
CA LYS A 82 -2.20 -11.01 -9.84
C LYS A 82 -0.88 -10.74 -9.09
N LEU A 83 -0.46 -11.69 -8.25
CA LEU A 83 0.73 -11.52 -7.42
C LEU A 83 2.00 -11.25 -8.24
N LYS A 84 2.13 -11.83 -9.45
CA LYS A 84 3.26 -11.56 -10.34
C LYS A 84 3.30 -10.09 -10.79
N LYS A 85 2.13 -9.54 -11.14
CA LYS A 85 1.99 -8.12 -11.50
C LYS A 85 2.32 -7.23 -10.30
N ALA A 86 1.77 -7.55 -9.13
CA ALA A 86 2.05 -6.85 -7.89
C ALA A 86 3.55 -6.86 -7.56
N TYR A 87 4.19 -8.00 -7.69
CA TYR A 87 5.63 -8.15 -7.49
C TYR A 87 6.44 -7.24 -8.41
N ALA A 88 6.13 -7.26 -9.72
CA ALA A 88 6.84 -6.44 -10.70
C ALA A 88 6.70 -4.93 -10.41
N MET A 89 5.49 -4.48 -10.06
CA MET A 89 5.25 -3.08 -9.69
C MET A 89 5.99 -2.70 -8.40
N SER A 90 5.90 -3.54 -7.39
CA SER A 90 6.55 -3.29 -6.09
C SER A 90 8.08 -3.28 -6.22
N LYS A 91 8.66 -4.13 -7.07
CA LYS A 91 10.09 -4.14 -7.33
C LYS A 91 10.58 -2.79 -7.87
N LYS A 92 9.81 -2.16 -8.75
CA LYS A 92 10.15 -0.81 -9.24
C LYS A 92 10.21 0.20 -8.10
N THR A 93 9.36 0.07 -7.09
CA THR A 93 9.34 1.02 -5.95
C THR A 93 10.60 0.91 -5.10
N ILE A 94 11.06 -0.31 -4.80
CA ILE A 94 12.28 -0.49 -4.01
C ILE A 94 13.55 -0.22 -4.81
N ASP A 95 13.51 -0.38 -6.13
CA ASP A 95 14.63 0.02 -6.99
C ASP A 95 14.77 1.55 -7.01
N ALA A 96 13.65 2.30 -6.99
CA ALA A 96 13.65 3.75 -6.96
C ALA A 96 13.97 4.33 -5.57
N GLU A 97 13.43 3.73 -4.51
CA GLU A 97 13.60 4.18 -3.12
C GLU A 97 13.94 2.99 -2.22
N PRO A 98 15.21 2.55 -2.22
CA PRO A 98 15.62 1.30 -1.54
C PRO A 98 15.44 1.30 -0.02
N ASP A 99 15.37 2.47 0.60
CA ASP A 99 15.28 2.62 2.06
C ASP A 99 13.89 3.06 2.53
N ASN A 100 12.90 3.10 1.63
CA ASN A 100 11.54 3.44 2.00
C ASN A 100 10.87 2.26 2.71
N SER A 101 10.60 2.39 4.00
CA SER A 101 10.06 1.30 4.82
C SER A 101 8.69 0.81 4.36
N THR A 102 7.85 1.71 3.86
CA THR A 102 6.52 1.35 3.32
C THR A 102 6.65 0.49 2.07
N TYR A 103 7.56 0.85 1.17
CA TYR A 103 7.78 0.10 -0.07
C TYR A 103 8.46 -1.25 0.20
N LEU A 104 9.38 -1.28 1.15
CA LEU A 104 10.02 -2.53 1.60
C LEU A 104 9.00 -3.49 2.22
N ASP A 105 8.10 -2.97 3.04
CA ASP A 105 7.02 -3.77 3.63
C ASP A 105 6.13 -4.38 2.55
N THR A 106 5.66 -3.59 1.60
CA THR A 106 4.81 -4.08 0.50
C THR A 106 5.52 -5.16 -0.30
N TYR A 107 6.78 -4.94 -0.67
CA TYR A 107 7.58 -5.90 -1.43
C TYR A 107 7.77 -7.21 -0.66
N ALA A 108 8.16 -7.11 0.60
CA ALA A 108 8.36 -8.27 1.46
C ALA A 108 7.06 -9.04 1.70
N TRP A 109 5.96 -8.33 1.90
CA TRP A 109 4.64 -8.94 2.08
C TRP A 109 4.21 -9.72 0.83
N ILE A 110 4.42 -9.15 -0.36
CA ILE A 110 4.14 -9.85 -1.63
C ILE A 110 4.98 -11.11 -1.75
N LEU A 111 6.27 -11.06 -1.41
CA LEU A 111 7.13 -12.26 -1.39
C LEU A 111 6.56 -13.34 -0.47
N TYR A 112 6.13 -12.96 0.73
CA TYR A 112 5.50 -13.88 1.66
C TYR A 112 4.24 -14.53 1.07
N LEU A 113 3.35 -13.72 0.48
CA LEU A 113 2.13 -14.21 -0.16
C LEU A 113 2.41 -15.13 -1.35
N MET A 114 3.55 -14.99 -1.99
CA MET A 114 4.02 -15.89 -3.07
C MET A 114 4.65 -17.18 -2.53
N GLY A 115 4.63 -17.41 -1.21
CA GLY A 115 5.21 -18.59 -0.57
C GLY A 115 6.73 -18.52 -0.42
N ARG A 116 7.30 -17.31 -0.35
CA ARG A 116 8.75 -17.07 -0.25
C ARG A 116 9.12 -16.30 1.03
N PRO A 117 8.78 -16.85 2.23
CA PRO A 117 8.99 -16.13 3.49
C PRO A 117 10.47 -15.90 3.83
N GLU A 118 11.38 -16.83 3.45
CA GLU A 118 12.82 -16.68 3.67
C GLU A 118 13.37 -15.47 2.91
N GLU A 119 12.88 -15.23 1.71
CA GLU A 119 13.30 -14.08 0.89
C GLU A 119 12.67 -12.77 1.40
N ALA A 120 11.49 -12.83 2.00
CA ALA A 120 10.81 -11.67 2.57
C ALA A 120 11.54 -11.12 3.81
N LYS A 121 12.06 -12.00 4.65
CA LYS A 121 12.64 -11.62 5.95
C LYS A 121 13.71 -10.53 5.88
N PRO A 122 14.72 -10.57 4.98
CA PRO A 122 15.71 -9.50 4.90
C PRO A 122 15.13 -8.12 4.60
N PHE A 123 14.07 -8.07 3.79
CA PHE A 123 13.42 -6.80 3.45
C PHE A 123 12.64 -6.22 4.63
N PHE A 124 12.01 -7.05 5.46
CA PHE A 124 11.42 -6.59 6.72
C PHE A 124 12.49 -6.08 7.69
N LYS A 125 13.62 -6.79 7.82
CA LYS A 125 14.73 -6.30 8.64
C LYS A 125 15.24 -4.94 8.16
N HIS A 126 15.36 -4.75 6.86
CA HIS A 126 15.75 -3.48 6.26
C HIS A 126 14.72 -2.39 6.59
N ALA A 127 13.43 -2.69 6.46
CA ALA A 127 12.36 -1.77 6.81
C ALA A 127 12.43 -1.32 8.28
N MET A 128 12.80 -2.22 9.20
CA MET A 128 12.95 -1.90 10.62
C MET A 128 14.03 -0.83 10.88
N LEU A 129 15.08 -0.78 10.06
CA LEU A 129 16.15 0.21 10.17
C LEU A 129 15.71 1.61 9.72
N TYR A 130 14.67 1.71 8.89
CA TYR A 130 14.24 2.95 8.25
C TYR A 130 12.81 3.37 8.63
N GLY A 131 12.42 3.11 9.88
CA GLY A 131 11.15 3.58 10.42
C GLY A 131 10.03 2.53 10.46
N GLY A 132 10.27 1.32 10.01
CA GLY A 132 9.28 0.24 10.07
C GLY A 132 8.84 -0.10 11.49
N LYS A 133 9.70 0.14 12.48
CA LYS A 133 9.38 -0.07 13.89
C LYS A 133 8.25 0.82 14.41
N ASP A 134 7.98 1.94 13.75
CA ASP A 134 6.93 2.88 14.13
C ASP A 134 5.58 2.56 13.48
N SER A 135 5.53 1.57 12.58
CA SER A 135 4.32 1.16 11.89
C SER A 135 3.77 -0.15 12.45
N PRO A 136 2.56 -0.12 13.05
CA PRO A 136 1.93 -1.36 13.51
C PRO A 136 1.69 -2.37 12.38
N VAL A 137 1.41 -1.90 11.16
CA VAL A 137 1.21 -2.77 9.99
C VAL A 137 2.50 -3.51 9.62
N VAL A 138 3.63 -2.80 9.57
CA VAL A 138 4.93 -3.41 9.23
C VAL A 138 5.35 -4.41 10.31
N LEU A 139 5.17 -4.06 11.57
CA LEU A 139 5.46 -4.96 12.70
C LEU A 139 4.61 -6.25 12.64
N ASP A 140 3.33 -6.13 12.35
CA ASP A 140 2.41 -7.26 12.23
C ASP A 140 2.79 -8.17 11.06
N HIS A 141 3.06 -7.61 9.89
CA HIS A 141 3.50 -8.36 8.71
C HIS A 141 4.80 -9.13 9.01
N TYR A 142 5.77 -8.46 9.64
CA TYR A 142 7.04 -9.10 9.98
C TYR A 142 6.83 -10.26 10.96
N ALA A 143 6.00 -10.05 11.99
CA ALA A 143 5.68 -11.10 12.95
C ALA A 143 5.06 -12.32 12.25
N GLU A 144 4.17 -12.10 11.31
CA GLU A 144 3.52 -13.19 10.56
C GLU A 144 4.53 -13.99 9.74
N VAL A 145 5.47 -13.33 9.09
CA VAL A 145 6.56 -13.99 8.34
C VAL A 145 7.47 -14.77 9.28
N LEU A 146 7.85 -14.21 10.42
CA LEU A 146 8.65 -14.90 11.43
C LEU A 146 7.94 -16.15 11.96
N PHE A 147 6.63 -16.05 12.18
CA PHE A 147 5.81 -17.19 12.60
C PHE A 147 5.83 -18.30 11.53
N ALA A 148 5.66 -17.92 10.26
CA ALA A 148 5.73 -18.87 9.14
C ALA A 148 7.10 -19.56 9.04
N LEU A 149 8.18 -18.87 9.43
CA LEU A 149 9.54 -19.41 9.50
C LEU A 149 9.83 -20.17 10.80
N LYS A 150 8.82 -20.35 11.64
CA LYS A 150 8.92 -21.03 12.97
C LYS A 150 9.83 -20.31 13.97
N GLU A 151 10.09 -19.02 13.77
CA GLU A 151 10.78 -18.16 14.71
C GLU A 151 9.77 -17.53 15.67
N TYR A 152 9.16 -18.37 16.49
CA TYR A 152 7.99 -18.03 17.29
C TYR A 152 8.27 -16.95 18.34
N ASP A 153 9.38 -17.03 19.05
CA ASP A 153 9.71 -16.06 20.10
C ASP A 153 9.81 -14.64 19.53
N MET A 154 10.47 -14.49 18.39
CA MET A 154 10.60 -13.22 17.72
C MET A 154 9.26 -12.75 17.13
N ALA A 155 8.44 -13.68 16.60
CA ALA A 155 7.11 -13.36 16.12
C ALA A 155 6.26 -12.72 17.24
N PHE A 156 6.28 -13.30 18.43
CA PHE A 156 5.55 -12.74 19.57
C PHE A 156 6.08 -11.37 20.00
N VAL A 157 7.38 -11.16 19.97
CA VAL A 157 7.98 -9.84 20.26
C VAL A 157 7.40 -8.78 19.32
N TYR A 158 7.37 -9.04 18.01
CA TYR A 158 6.88 -8.07 17.04
C TYR A 158 5.36 -7.90 17.08
N TRP A 159 4.58 -8.95 17.33
CA TRP A 159 3.14 -8.81 17.55
C TRP A 159 2.83 -7.96 18.79
N ASN A 160 3.57 -8.15 19.88
CA ASN A 160 3.40 -7.33 21.08
C ASN A 160 3.76 -5.86 20.80
N LEU A 161 4.82 -5.60 20.05
CA LEU A 161 5.18 -4.24 19.63
C LEU A 161 4.08 -3.63 18.75
N ALA A 162 3.53 -4.38 17.80
CA ALA A 162 2.43 -3.92 16.95
C ALA A 162 1.19 -3.57 17.78
N LYS A 163 0.83 -4.42 18.73
CA LYS A 163 -0.29 -4.21 19.64
C LYS A 163 -0.09 -2.95 20.49
N GLN A 164 1.10 -2.74 21.01
CA GLN A 164 1.44 -1.55 21.80
C GLN A 164 1.32 -0.28 20.97
N LYS A 165 1.82 -0.29 19.74
CA LYS A 165 1.70 0.84 18.80
C LYS A 165 0.25 1.19 18.51
N ASN A 166 -0.60 0.20 18.28
CA ASN A 166 -2.03 0.41 18.04
C ASN A 166 -2.73 1.06 19.25
N VAL A 167 -2.36 0.69 20.47
CA VAL A 167 -2.91 1.31 21.69
C VAL A 167 -2.44 2.77 21.82
N ASP A 168 -1.18 3.05 21.50
CA ASP A 168 -0.63 4.40 21.58
C ASP A 168 -1.23 5.35 20.53
N GLU A 169 -1.72 4.81 19.40
CA GLU A 169 -2.35 5.58 18.32
C GLU A 169 -3.85 5.87 18.54
N VAL A 170 -4.49 5.23 19.53
CA VAL A 170 -5.89 5.51 19.87
C VAL A 170 -5.92 6.72 20.81
N PRO A 171 -6.52 7.86 20.38
CA PRO A 171 -6.67 9.03 21.28
C PRO A 171 -7.58 8.67 22.45
N ASP A 172 -7.18 9.11 23.63
CA ASP A 172 -7.97 8.98 24.86
C ASP A 172 -9.34 9.68 24.74
#